data_fdd1403a7d876ecd9ebd570004f13990
#
_entry.id   fdd1403a7d876ecd9ebd570004f13990
#
_cell.length_a   1.000
_cell.length_b   1.000
_cell.length_c   1.000
_cell.angle_alpha   90.00
_cell.angle_beta   90.00
_cell.angle_gamma   90.00
#
_symmetry.space_group_name_H-M   'P 1'
#
loop_
_entity.id
_entity.type
_entity.pdbx_description
1 polymer ?
#
loop_
_entity_poly.entity_id
_entity_poly.type
_entity_poly.pdbx_seq_one_letter_code
_entity_poly.pdbx_strand_id
1 'polypeptide(L)'
;MKKKLFVFLTVICMLFSVLPVFGGEVAEQRVFDYADLLSEEDEAEMHHWVQDMQENWGLDLAYLTTNDTEGKSVQEYGADFYVEHDLGLGETYDGVIFVLDMGSREGQIITCGKAIDIYTDYYIDQMWDSMVDFLSDGDYYNAFFSLYMDMHELAGEYEKYQADPDFYLSNYSKAQKAKGLLTSATVAGVFGLVIASLAVSSMRKACKNVKPYTDGRAYLKENGYHLSTNRDSFASTHTALMPIPQNEDHDHHGGFTGGSWGGGSSTFTGGGRSFGGGGGKF
;
A
#
# COMPACT_ATOMS: atom_id res chain seq x y z
N MET A 1 -61.50 -37.69 17.13
CA MET A 1 -60.50 -36.71 17.54
C MET A 1 -59.09 -37.20 17.29
N LYS A 2 -58.68 -38.42 17.58
CA LYS A 2 -57.32 -38.95 17.41
C LYS A 2 -56.82 -38.93 15.95
N LYS A 3 -57.67 -39.21 14.94
CA LYS A 3 -57.27 -39.15 13.51
C LYS A 3 -56.96 -37.72 13.00
N LYS A 4 -57.71 -36.71 13.49
CA LYS A 4 -57.44 -35.29 13.11
C LYS A 4 -56.15 -34.75 13.75
N LEU A 5 -55.83 -35.20 14.96
CA LEU A 5 -54.60 -34.87 15.65
C LEU A 5 -53.39 -35.50 14.96
N PHE A 6 -53.52 -36.73 14.48
CA PHE A 6 -52.44 -37.41 13.75
C PHE A 6 -52.16 -36.76 12.40
N VAL A 7 -53.20 -36.37 11.65
CA VAL A 7 -53.04 -35.62 10.39
C VAL A 7 -52.39 -34.23 10.61
N PHE A 8 -52.76 -33.55 11.69
CA PHE A 8 -52.19 -32.27 12.05
C PHE A 8 -50.70 -32.39 12.44
N LEU A 9 -50.36 -33.45 13.17
CA LEU A 9 -48.96 -33.73 13.55
C LEU A 9 -48.08 -34.12 12.34
N THR A 10 -48.62 -34.87 11.37
CA THR A 10 -47.90 -35.23 10.13
C THR A 10 -47.71 -34.02 9.21
N VAL A 11 -48.64 -33.08 9.15
CA VAL A 11 -48.51 -31.84 8.39
C VAL A 11 -47.47 -30.92 9.05
N ILE A 12 -47.43 -30.84 10.37
CA ILE A 12 -46.38 -30.09 11.09
C ILE A 12 -44.99 -30.73 10.85
N CYS A 13 -44.86 -32.05 10.90
CA CYS A 13 -43.59 -32.73 10.57
C CYS A 13 -43.16 -32.48 9.13
N MET A 14 -44.07 -32.43 8.15
CA MET A 14 -43.75 -32.08 6.77
C MET A 14 -43.37 -30.63 6.58
N LEU A 15 -43.90 -29.70 7.39
CA LEU A 15 -43.50 -28.27 7.36
C LEU A 15 -42.14 -28.04 8.00
N PHE A 16 -41.70 -28.91 8.91
CA PHE A 16 -40.34 -28.83 9.50
C PHE A 16 -39.26 -29.54 8.67
N SER A 17 -39.63 -30.34 7.65
CA SER A 17 -38.67 -31.02 6.78
C SER A 17 -38.13 -30.15 5.63
N VAL A 18 -38.59 -28.90 5.51
CA VAL A 18 -38.01 -27.89 4.60
C VAL A 18 -37.28 -26.83 5.44
N LEU A 19 -36.47 -27.27 6.39
CA LEU A 19 -35.37 -26.44 6.77
C LEU A 19 -34.42 -26.47 5.57
N PRO A 20 -34.08 -25.30 4.96
CA PRO A 20 -32.92 -25.27 4.09
C PRO A 20 -31.82 -25.85 4.98
N VAL A 21 -31.27 -26.97 4.60
CA VAL A 21 -29.89 -27.29 4.94
C VAL A 21 -29.14 -26.12 4.31
N PHE A 22 -28.82 -25.11 5.10
CA PHE A 22 -27.63 -24.35 4.85
C PHE A 22 -26.51 -25.40 5.00
N GLY A 23 -26.24 -26.11 3.91
CA GLY A 23 -24.97 -26.61 3.63
C GLY A 23 -24.14 -25.34 3.59
N GLY A 24 -23.48 -25.00 4.68
CA GLY A 24 -22.32 -24.18 4.58
C GLY A 24 -21.47 -24.97 3.59
N GLU A 25 -21.33 -24.47 2.37
CA GLU A 25 -20.17 -24.80 1.57
C GLU A 25 -19.04 -24.61 2.57
N VAL A 26 -18.31 -25.69 2.83
CA VAL A 26 -17.04 -25.59 3.53
C VAL A 26 -16.30 -24.58 2.67
N ALA A 27 -16.14 -23.37 3.17
CA ALA A 27 -15.44 -22.33 2.44
C ALA A 27 -14.15 -22.97 1.99
N GLU A 28 -13.99 -23.17 0.68
CA GLU A 28 -12.81 -23.81 0.13
C GLU A 28 -11.62 -23.04 0.66
N GLN A 29 -10.66 -23.75 1.25
CA GLN A 29 -9.51 -23.11 1.85
C GLN A 29 -8.80 -22.25 0.79
N ARG A 30 -8.56 -20.99 1.11
CA ARG A 30 -7.87 -20.00 0.26
C ARG A 30 -6.68 -19.34 0.97
N VAL A 31 -6.53 -19.59 2.27
CA VAL A 31 -5.38 -19.18 3.06
C VAL A 31 -4.61 -20.42 3.44
N PHE A 32 -3.38 -20.54 2.93
CA PHE A 32 -2.49 -21.69 3.09
C PHE A 32 -1.21 -21.21 3.75
N ASP A 33 -1.23 -21.08 5.07
CA ASP A 33 -0.07 -20.59 5.83
C ASP A 33 0.86 -21.74 6.28
N TYR A 34 1.63 -22.27 5.33
CA TYR A 34 2.60 -23.35 5.64
C TYR A 34 3.88 -22.84 6.32
N ALA A 35 4.11 -21.54 6.32
CA ALA A 35 5.25 -20.93 7.00
C ALA A 35 4.94 -20.48 8.43
N ASP A 36 3.67 -20.63 8.89
CA ASP A 36 3.20 -20.28 10.24
C ASP A 36 3.49 -18.81 10.58
N LEU A 37 3.11 -17.91 9.67
CA LEU A 37 3.34 -16.46 9.77
C LEU A 37 2.14 -15.70 10.36
N LEU A 38 0.96 -16.31 10.33
CA LEU A 38 -0.32 -15.70 10.69
C LEU A 38 -0.90 -16.35 11.95
N SER A 39 -1.69 -15.59 12.69
CA SER A 39 -2.50 -16.15 13.75
C SER A 39 -3.81 -16.73 13.21
N GLU A 40 -4.47 -17.61 13.96
CA GLU A 40 -5.80 -18.12 13.59
C GLU A 40 -6.85 -17.00 13.41
N GLU A 41 -6.68 -15.87 14.13
CA GLU A 41 -7.54 -14.69 14.01
C GLU A 41 -7.29 -13.96 12.68
N ASP A 42 -6.02 -13.80 12.29
CA ASP A 42 -5.62 -13.20 11.02
C ASP A 42 -6.13 -14.02 9.83
N GLU A 43 -5.94 -15.35 9.87
CA GLU A 43 -6.45 -16.24 8.83
C GLU A 43 -7.98 -16.17 8.69
N ALA A 44 -8.70 -16.12 9.82
CA ALA A 44 -10.15 -16.00 9.81
C ALA A 44 -10.61 -14.67 9.17
N GLU A 45 -9.89 -13.56 9.42
CA GLU A 45 -10.18 -12.27 8.78
C GLU A 45 -9.85 -12.29 7.29
N MET A 46 -8.74 -12.90 6.89
CA MET A 46 -8.36 -13.06 5.49
C MET A 46 -9.37 -13.89 4.69
N HIS A 47 -10.05 -14.86 5.31
CA HIS A 47 -11.18 -15.55 4.68
C HIS A 47 -12.33 -14.61 4.32
N HIS A 48 -12.58 -13.56 5.11
CA HIS A 48 -13.58 -12.55 4.77
C HIS A 48 -13.14 -11.72 3.56
N TRP A 49 -11.85 -11.39 3.42
CA TRP A 49 -11.34 -10.69 2.24
C TRP A 49 -11.49 -11.52 0.97
N VAL A 50 -11.24 -12.82 1.07
CA VAL A 50 -11.46 -13.76 -0.04
C VAL A 50 -12.93 -13.76 -0.46
N GLN A 51 -13.86 -13.89 0.49
CA GLN A 51 -15.29 -13.87 0.21
C GLN A 51 -15.73 -12.55 -0.43
N ASP A 52 -15.22 -11.43 0.09
CA ASP A 52 -15.50 -10.11 -0.46
C ASP A 52 -15.05 -9.98 -1.93
N MET A 53 -13.86 -10.47 -2.26
CA MET A 53 -13.36 -10.48 -3.64
C MET A 53 -14.19 -11.36 -4.57
N GLN A 54 -14.64 -12.51 -4.08
CA GLN A 54 -15.50 -13.42 -4.84
C GLN A 54 -16.88 -12.84 -5.09
N GLU A 55 -17.52 -12.29 -4.05
CA GLU A 55 -18.89 -11.77 -4.10
C GLU A 55 -18.99 -10.46 -4.89
N ASN A 56 -18.06 -9.53 -4.68
CA ASN A 56 -18.13 -8.21 -5.29
C ASN A 56 -17.52 -8.14 -6.68
N TRP A 57 -16.44 -8.91 -6.94
CA TRP A 57 -15.66 -8.79 -8.18
C TRP A 57 -15.64 -10.05 -9.02
N GLY A 58 -16.14 -11.18 -8.48
CA GLY A 58 -16.08 -12.47 -9.16
C GLY A 58 -14.62 -12.89 -9.45
N LEU A 59 -13.74 -12.65 -8.50
CA LEU A 59 -12.33 -13.02 -8.53
C LEU A 59 -12.01 -13.89 -7.32
N ASP A 60 -11.36 -15.00 -7.53
CA ASP A 60 -10.78 -15.79 -6.45
C ASP A 60 -9.50 -15.12 -5.94
N LEU A 61 -9.29 -15.15 -4.64
CA LEU A 61 -8.08 -14.66 -4.00
C LEU A 61 -7.53 -15.73 -3.07
N ALA A 62 -6.30 -16.12 -3.29
CA ALA A 62 -5.64 -17.10 -2.44
C ALA A 62 -4.29 -16.57 -1.93
N TYR A 63 -3.93 -16.99 -0.73
CA TYR A 63 -2.65 -16.70 -0.10
C TYR A 63 -1.93 -17.99 0.23
N LEU A 64 -0.65 -18.05 -0.12
CA LEU A 64 0.21 -19.20 0.13
C LEU A 64 1.52 -18.73 0.74
N THR A 65 1.82 -19.17 1.94
CA THR A 65 3.15 -19.00 2.52
C THR A 65 3.86 -20.35 2.56
N THR A 66 5.17 -20.37 2.32
CA THR A 66 5.99 -21.59 2.36
C THR A 66 7.40 -21.26 2.82
N ASN A 67 8.14 -22.30 3.23
CA ASN A 67 9.57 -22.23 3.52
C ASN A 67 10.42 -22.92 2.45
N ASP A 68 9.78 -23.61 1.50
CA ASP A 68 10.47 -24.38 0.45
C ASP A 68 9.57 -24.51 -0.78
N THR A 69 10.09 -24.14 -1.92
CA THR A 69 9.42 -24.25 -3.23
C THR A 69 9.79 -25.54 -3.98
N GLU A 70 10.39 -26.53 -3.29
CA GLU A 70 10.79 -27.81 -3.88
C GLU A 70 11.78 -27.68 -5.06
N GLY A 71 12.56 -26.59 -5.05
CA GLY A 71 13.53 -26.30 -6.11
C GLY A 71 12.97 -25.64 -7.35
N LYS A 72 11.67 -25.28 -7.35
CA LYS A 72 11.04 -24.47 -8.39
C LYS A 72 11.25 -22.98 -8.09
N SER A 73 11.07 -22.12 -9.09
CA SER A 73 10.89 -20.69 -8.84
C SER A 73 9.56 -20.46 -8.09
N VAL A 74 9.46 -19.37 -7.30
CA VAL A 74 8.24 -19.03 -6.56
C VAL A 74 7.05 -18.92 -7.52
N GLN A 75 7.28 -18.36 -8.70
CA GLN A 75 6.28 -18.22 -9.76
C GLN A 75 5.77 -19.59 -10.27
N GLU A 76 6.67 -20.52 -10.58
CA GLU A 76 6.29 -21.87 -11.03
C GLU A 76 5.58 -22.66 -9.93
N TYR A 77 6.09 -22.56 -8.69
CA TYR A 77 5.49 -23.22 -7.54
C TYR A 77 4.05 -22.73 -7.29
N GLY A 78 3.83 -21.41 -7.33
CA GLY A 78 2.51 -20.84 -7.15
C GLY A 78 1.54 -21.15 -8.28
N ALA A 79 2.01 -21.18 -9.53
CA ALA A 79 1.16 -21.56 -10.67
C ALA A 79 0.76 -23.06 -10.62
N ASP A 80 1.68 -23.93 -10.26
CA ASP A 80 1.38 -25.35 -10.07
C ASP A 80 0.39 -25.55 -8.91
N PHE A 81 0.61 -24.86 -7.79
CA PHE A 81 -0.29 -24.87 -6.64
C PHE A 81 -1.69 -24.41 -7.00
N TYR A 82 -1.80 -23.32 -7.79
CA TYR A 82 -3.08 -22.80 -8.26
C TYR A 82 -3.87 -23.85 -9.06
N VAL A 83 -3.19 -24.60 -9.91
CA VAL A 83 -3.79 -25.66 -10.72
C VAL A 83 -4.16 -26.88 -9.86
N GLU A 84 -3.27 -27.32 -8.99
CA GLU A 84 -3.46 -28.51 -8.15
C GLU A 84 -4.60 -28.37 -7.13
N HIS A 85 -4.82 -27.14 -6.64
CA HIS A 85 -5.89 -26.84 -5.69
C HIS A 85 -7.17 -26.33 -6.36
N ASP A 86 -7.24 -26.37 -7.70
CA ASP A 86 -8.39 -25.94 -8.51
C ASP A 86 -8.87 -24.54 -8.14
N LEU A 87 -7.88 -23.60 -7.95
CA LEU A 87 -8.17 -22.21 -7.62
C LEU A 87 -8.68 -21.44 -8.83
N GLY A 88 -9.37 -20.32 -8.57
CA GLY A 88 -9.99 -19.46 -9.58
C GLY A 88 -11.46 -19.76 -9.80
N LEU A 89 -12.20 -18.74 -10.23
CA LEU A 89 -13.63 -18.83 -10.45
C LEU A 89 -13.97 -19.00 -11.93
N GLY A 90 -15.05 -19.76 -12.18
CA GLY A 90 -15.62 -19.92 -13.53
C GLY A 90 -14.77 -20.75 -14.48
N GLU A 91 -15.12 -20.71 -15.79
CA GLU A 91 -14.45 -21.50 -16.83
C GLU A 91 -13.05 -20.99 -17.16
N THR A 92 -12.75 -19.73 -16.86
CA THR A 92 -11.48 -19.05 -17.11
C THR A 92 -10.56 -19.05 -15.90
N TYR A 93 -11.01 -19.63 -14.77
CA TYR A 93 -10.24 -19.70 -13.52
C TYR A 93 -9.80 -18.31 -13.05
N ASP A 94 -10.74 -17.36 -13.01
CA ASP A 94 -10.49 -15.96 -12.72
C ASP A 94 -10.05 -15.79 -11.26
N GLY A 95 -8.84 -15.31 -11.06
CA GLY A 95 -8.34 -15.07 -9.70
C GLY A 95 -6.86 -14.76 -9.61
N VAL A 96 -6.42 -14.67 -8.37
CA VAL A 96 -5.05 -14.32 -7.99
C VAL A 96 -4.60 -15.22 -6.85
N ILE A 97 -3.36 -15.64 -6.90
CA ILE A 97 -2.66 -16.21 -5.75
C ILE A 97 -1.43 -15.36 -5.42
N PHE A 98 -1.30 -15.00 -4.16
CA PHE A 98 -0.07 -14.43 -3.62
C PHE A 98 0.74 -15.53 -2.95
N VAL A 99 1.98 -15.71 -3.39
CA VAL A 99 2.91 -16.70 -2.85
C VAL A 99 4.06 -16.00 -2.16
N LEU A 100 4.34 -16.39 -0.92
CA LEU A 100 5.45 -15.88 -0.13
C LEU A 100 6.36 -17.03 0.29
N ASP A 101 7.57 -17.10 -0.28
CA ASP A 101 8.60 -18.04 0.13
C ASP A 101 9.56 -17.42 1.14
N MET A 102 9.50 -17.91 2.36
CA MET A 102 10.37 -17.47 3.45
C MET A 102 11.79 -18.03 3.33
N GLY A 103 11.96 -19.13 2.59
CA GLY A 103 13.27 -19.74 2.36
C GLY A 103 14.17 -18.86 1.50
N SER A 104 13.64 -18.27 0.43
CA SER A 104 14.36 -17.35 -0.46
C SER A 104 14.09 -15.86 -0.15
N ARG A 105 13.13 -15.55 0.74
CA ARG A 105 12.57 -14.21 0.97
C ARG A 105 12.13 -13.56 -0.34
N GLU A 106 11.27 -14.24 -1.04
CA GLU A 106 10.74 -13.82 -2.33
C GLU A 106 9.22 -14.00 -2.33
N GLY A 107 8.51 -13.00 -2.86
CA GLY A 107 7.06 -13.03 -3.04
C GLY A 107 6.67 -12.85 -4.50
N GLN A 108 5.55 -13.48 -4.89
CA GLN A 108 5.01 -13.40 -6.24
C GLN A 108 3.49 -13.24 -6.19
N ILE A 109 2.97 -12.25 -6.92
CA ILE A 109 1.56 -12.08 -7.22
C ILE A 109 1.32 -12.75 -8.57
N ILE A 110 0.47 -13.75 -8.62
CA ILE A 110 0.20 -14.55 -9.82
C ILE A 110 -1.26 -14.44 -10.17
N THR A 111 -1.56 -13.98 -11.37
CA THR A 111 -2.92 -13.72 -11.87
C THR A 111 -3.33 -14.76 -12.90
N CYS A 112 -4.62 -15.11 -12.94
CA CYS A 112 -5.18 -16.06 -13.90
C CYS A 112 -6.53 -15.54 -14.43
N GLY A 113 -6.85 -15.89 -15.66
CA GLY A 113 -8.11 -15.52 -16.32
C GLY A 113 -8.28 -14.02 -16.46
N LYS A 114 -9.44 -13.49 -16.12
CA LYS A 114 -9.79 -12.06 -16.16
C LYS A 114 -8.88 -11.19 -15.29
N ALA A 115 -8.29 -11.76 -14.21
CA ALA A 115 -7.39 -11.02 -13.35
C ALA A 115 -6.13 -10.52 -14.06
N ILE A 116 -5.69 -11.17 -15.16
CA ILE A 116 -4.55 -10.73 -15.98
C ILE A 116 -4.82 -9.35 -16.62
N ASP A 117 -6.06 -9.11 -17.03
CA ASP A 117 -6.45 -7.85 -17.66
C ASP A 117 -6.67 -6.73 -16.64
N ILE A 118 -7.07 -7.08 -15.42
CA ILE A 118 -7.31 -6.13 -14.33
C ILE A 118 -5.98 -5.71 -13.71
N TYR A 119 -5.17 -6.68 -13.33
CA TYR A 119 -3.90 -6.49 -12.64
C TYR A 119 -2.75 -6.63 -13.63
N THR A 120 -2.54 -5.60 -14.46
CA THR A 120 -1.42 -5.55 -15.40
C THR A 120 -0.08 -5.47 -14.65
N ASP A 121 1.04 -5.77 -15.32
CA ASP A 121 2.38 -5.69 -14.75
C ASP A 121 2.63 -4.38 -14.01
N TYR A 122 2.16 -3.27 -14.59
CA TYR A 122 2.27 -1.95 -13.95
C TYR A 122 1.58 -1.87 -12.58
N TYR A 123 0.38 -2.45 -12.44
CA TYR A 123 -0.34 -2.45 -11.16
C TYR A 123 0.26 -3.46 -10.18
N ILE A 124 0.74 -4.59 -10.68
CA ILE A 124 1.43 -5.59 -9.86
C ILE A 124 2.70 -5.00 -9.23
N ASP A 125 3.49 -4.24 -10.01
CA ASP A 125 4.66 -3.54 -9.46
C ASP A 125 4.27 -2.54 -8.36
N GLN A 126 3.18 -1.80 -8.53
CA GLN A 126 2.71 -0.87 -7.49
C GLN A 126 2.20 -1.59 -6.24
N MET A 127 1.44 -2.68 -6.40
CA MET A 127 0.98 -3.50 -5.27
C MET A 127 2.19 -4.09 -4.53
N TRP A 128 3.22 -4.52 -5.26
CA TRP A 128 4.47 -4.99 -4.65
C TRP A 128 5.15 -3.89 -3.84
N ASP A 129 5.29 -2.70 -4.40
CA ASP A 129 5.90 -1.54 -3.73
C ASP A 129 5.11 -1.14 -2.45
N SER A 130 3.79 -1.28 -2.45
CA SER A 130 2.97 -0.94 -1.28
C SER A 130 3.09 -1.93 -0.12
N MET A 131 3.47 -3.17 -0.39
CA MET A 131 3.54 -4.25 0.61
C MET A 131 4.96 -4.63 1.05
N VAL A 132 5.99 -4.33 0.24
CA VAL A 132 7.36 -4.80 0.47
C VAL A 132 7.96 -4.32 1.79
N ASP A 133 7.65 -3.12 2.23
CA ASP A 133 8.12 -2.58 3.52
C ASP A 133 7.54 -3.37 4.69
N PHE A 134 6.24 -3.69 4.67
CA PHE A 134 5.60 -4.53 5.68
C PHE A 134 6.21 -5.94 5.72
N LEU A 135 6.46 -6.53 4.55
CA LEU A 135 7.13 -7.85 4.45
C LEU A 135 8.54 -7.81 5.04
N SER A 136 9.29 -6.74 4.77
CA SER A 136 10.66 -6.55 5.27
C SER A 136 10.70 -6.40 6.80
N ASP A 137 9.69 -5.73 7.36
CA ASP A 137 9.51 -5.53 8.81
C ASP A 137 8.93 -6.76 9.53
N GLY A 138 8.48 -7.78 8.76
CA GLY A 138 7.84 -8.98 9.29
C GLY A 138 6.38 -8.80 9.68
N ASP A 139 5.76 -7.73 9.21
CA ASP A 139 4.33 -7.44 9.41
C ASP A 139 3.50 -8.05 8.27
N TYR A 140 3.41 -9.37 8.26
CA TYR A 140 2.81 -10.12 7.17
C TYR A 140 1.32 -9.86 7.02
N TYR A 141 0.60 -9.71 8.13
CA TYR A 141 -0.83 -9.39 8.09
C TYR A 141 -1.10 -8.08 7.36
N ASN A 142 -0.39 -7.00 7.72
CA ASN A 142 -0.56 -5.71 7.06
C ASN A 142 -0.08 -5.72 5.60
N ALA A 143 0.93 -6.52 5.26
CA ALA A 143 1.34 -6.75 3.87
C ALA A 143 0.20 -7.36 3.05
N PHE A 144 -0.43 -8.42 3.56
CA PHE A 144 -1.54 -9.11 2.88
C PHE A 144 -2.80 -8.26 2.84
N PHE A 145 -3.06 -7.47 3.89
CA PHE A 145 -4.16 -6.50 3.91
C PHE A 145 -3.96 -5.40 2.88
N SER A 146 -2.73 -4.86 2.74
CA SER A 146 -2.40 -3.87 1.72
C SER A 146 -2.68 -4.40 0.32
N LEU A 147 -2.23 -5.63 0.03
CA LEU A 147 -2.50 -6.29 -1.25
C LEU A 147 -4.00 -6.41 -1.54
N TYR A 148 -4.78 -6.91 -0.56
CA TYR A 148 -6.23 -7.01 -0.69
C TYR A 148 -6.88 -5.66 -1.02
N MET A 149 -6.50 -4.60 -0.28
CA MET A 149 -7.07 -3.26 -0.47
C MET A 149 -6.78 -2.70 -1.86
N ASP A 150 -5.53 -2.85 -2.32
CA ASP A 150 -5.12 -2.41 -3.65
C ASP A 150 -5.87 -3.19 -4.75
N MET A 151 -6.01 -4.50 -4.59
CA MET A 151 -6.76 -5.35 -5.54
C MET A 151 -8.23 -4.99 -5.57
N HIS A 152 -8.86 -4.77 -4.42
CA HIS A 152 -10.25 -4.40 -4.32
C HIS A 152 -10.52 -3.03 -4.99
N GLU A 153 -9.66 -2.03 -4.75
CA GLU A 153 -9.77 -0.71 -5.38
C GLU A 153 -9.62 -0.81 -6.90
N LEU A 154 -8.60 -1.53 -7.38
CA LEU A 154 -8.34 -1.69 -8.81
C LEU A 154 -9.45 -2.45 -9.55
N ALA A 155 -10.03 -3.49 -8.95
CA ALA A 155 -11.16 -4.20 -9.53
C ALA A 155 -12.36 -3.26 -9.72
N GLY A 156 -12.65 -2.40 -8.72
CA GLY A 156 -13.70 -1.41 -8.83
C GLY A 156 -13.43 -0.31 -9.86
N GLU A 157 -12.18 0.09 -10.03
CA GLU A 157 -11.79 1.06 -11.05
C GLU A 157 -11.87 0.45 -12.46
N TYR A 158 -11.47 -0.81 -12.61
CA TYR A 158 -11.57 -1.54 -13.87
C TYR A 158 -13.02 -1.72 -14.32
N GLU A 159 -13.94 -2.03 -13.41
CA GLU A 159 -15.36 -2.15 -13.74
C GLU A 159 -15.94 -0.81 -14.24
N LYS A 160 -15.59 0.31 -13.60
CA LYS A 160 -15.97 1.66 -14.08
C LYS A 160 -15.39 1.96 -15.46
N TYR A 161 -14.15 1.56 -15.71
CA TYR A 161 -13.52 1.70 -17.02
C TYR A 161 -14.23 0.87 -18.09
N GLN A 162 -14.59 -0.37 -17.79
CA GLN A 162 -15.32 -1.24 -18.71
C GLN A 162 -16.74 -0.72 -19.01
N ALA A 163 -17.41 -0.13 -18.02
CA ALA A 163 -18.77 0.39 -18.18
C ALA A 163 -18.83 1.61 -19.12
N ASP A 164 -17.88 2.54 -19.05
CA ASP A 164 -17.77 3.71 -19.90
C ASP A 164 -16.32 4.22 -19.97
N PRO A 165 -15.51 3.68 -20.91
CA PRO A 165 -14.09 4.04 -21.01
C PRO A 165 -13.86 5.53 -21.27
N ASP A 166 -14.67 6.17 -22.11
CA ASP A 166 -14.52 7.58 -22.48
C ASP A 166 -14.81 8.51 -21.28
N PHE A 167 -15.89 8.21 -20.55
CA PHE A 167 -16.25 8.95 -19.33
C PHE A 167 -15.19 8.77 -18.25
N TYR A 168 -14.76 7.54 -18.02
CA TYR A 168 -13.71 7.22 -17.03
C TYR A 168 -12.42 7.99 -17.33
N LEU A 169 -11.88 7.85 -18.54
CA LEU A 169 -10.64 8.51 -18.94
C LEU A 169 -10.75 10.05 -18.88
N SER A 170 -11.91 10.61 -19.25
CA SER A 170 -12.12 12.06 -19.17
C SER A 170 -12.11 12.56 -17.73
N ASN A 171 -12.77 11.85 -16.82
CA ASN A 171 -12.83 12.22 -15.40
C ASN A 171 -11.50 11.98 -14.69
N TYR A 172 -10.84 10.87 -15.02
CA TYR A 172 -9.52 10.57 -14.52
C TYR A 172 -8.51 11.67 -14.88
N SER A 173 -8.48 12.10 -16.16
CA SER A 173 -7.59 13.17 -16.59
C SER A 173 -7.91 14.52 -15.91
N LYS A 174 -9.18 14.80 -15.60
CA LYS A 174 -9.59 15.98 -14.84
C LYS A 174 -9.14 15.90 -13.37
N ALA A 175 -9.31 14.76 -12.74
CA ALA A 175 -8.88 14.52 -11.36
C ALA A 175 -7.36 14.63 -11.22
N GLN A 176 -6.59 14.06 -12.14
CA GLN A 176 -5.13 14.17 -12.18
C GLN A 176 -4.67 15.63 -12.36
N LYS A 177 -5.29 16.38 -13.28
CA LYS A 177 -5.00 17.81 -13.45
C LYS A 177 -5.31 18.61 -12.20
N ALA A 178 -6.40 18.28 -11.50
CA ALA A 178 -6.77 18.94 -10.24
C ALA A 178 -5.77 18.61 -9.12
N LYS A 179 -5.35 17.34 -8.98
CA LYS A 179 -4.30 16.92 -8.03
C LYS A 179 -2.98 17.62 -8.33
N GLY A 180 -2.53 17.64 -9.60
CA GLY A 180 -1.31 18.32 -10.01
C GLY A 180 -1.35 19.85 -9.79
N LEU A 181 -2.51 20.49 -9.97
CA LEU A 181 -2.68 21.91 -9.67
C LEU A 181 -2.60 22.17 -8.15
N LEU A 182 -3.19 21.30 -7.34
CA LEU A 182 -3.17 21.44 -5.87
C LEU A 182 -1.76 21.28 -5.31
N THR A 183 -1.02 20.26 -5.78
CA THR A 183 0.38 20.04 -5.36
C THR A 183 1.29 21.20 -5.81
N SER A 184 1.15 21.68 -7.04
CA SER A 184 1.94 22.83 -7.52
C SER A 184 1.62 24.12 -6.75
N ALA A 185 0.35 24.35 -6.37
CA ALA A 185 -0.06 25.49 -5.56
C ALA A 185 0.51 25.44 -4.14
N THR A 186 0.54 24.24 -3.51
CA THR A 186 1.14 24.09 -2.18
C THR A 186 2.65 24.31 -2.19
N VAL A 187 3.34 23.74 -3.17
CA VAL A 187 4.79 23.96 -3.36
C VAL A 187 5.09 25.43 -3.60
N ALA A 188 4.37 26.10 -4.51
CA ALA A 188 4.54 27.54 -4.76
C ALA A 188 4.24 28.38 -3.51
N GLY A 189 3.24 28.02 -2.72
CA GLY A 189 2.91 28.67 -1.46
C GLY A 189 4.05 28.58 -0.43
N VAL A 190 4.64 27.42 -0.25
CA VAL A 190 5.78 27.21 0.66
C VAL A 190 6.99 28.03 0.19
N PHE A 191 7.37 27.97 -1.10
CA PHE A 191 8.44 28.78 -1.65
C PHE A 191 8.15 30.28 -1.50
N GLY A 192 6.94 30.74 -1.74
CA GLY A 192 6.53 32.13 -1.53
C GLY A 192 6.73 32.59 -0.08
N LEU A 193 6.35 31.77 0.90
CA LEU A 193 6.56 32.05 2.33
C LEU A 193 8.05 32.12 2.71
N VAL A 194 8.87 31.25 2.17
CA VAL A 194 10.32 31.26 2.40
C VAL A 194 10.93 32.55 1.84
N ILE A 195 10.61 32.92 0.60
CA ILE A 195 11.11 34.14 -0.03
C ILE A 195 10.63 35.38 0.75
N ALA A 196 9.35 35.42 1.13
CA ALA A 196 8.81 36.54 1.93
C ALA A 196 9.51 36.66 3.29
N SER A 197 9.77 35.54 3.96
CA SER A 197 10.47 35.54 5.26
C SER A 197 11.94 36.04 5.14
N LEU A 198 12.63 35.65 4.07
CA LEU A 198 13.97 36.15 3.76
C LEU A 198 13.94 37.64 3.45
N ALA A 199 13.00 38.13 2.68
CA ALA A 199 12.85 39.57 2.36
C ALA A 199 12.56 40.38 3.64
N VAL A 200 11.61 39.91 4.50
CA VAL A 200 11.31 40.57 5.79
C VAL A 200 12.54 40.56 6.71
N SER A 201 13.29 39.48 6.76
CA SER A 201 14.48 39.40 7.60
C SER A 201 15.61 40.33 7.10
N SER A 202 15.77 40.48 5.78
CA SER A 202 16.74 41.44 5.18
C SER A 202 16.33 42.88 5.44
N MET A 203 15.02 43.21 5.31
CA MET A 203 14.48 44.53 5.67
C MET A 203 14.69 44.84 7.15
N ARG A 204 14.42 43.88 8.04
CA ARG A 204 14.70 44.05 9.48
C ARG A 204 16.15 44.30 9.78
N LYS A 205 17.08 43.67 9.05
CA LYS A 205 18.51 43.94 9.18
C LYS A 205 18.87 45.35 8.67
N ALA A 206 18.27 45.80 7.55
CA ALA A 206 18.48 47.13 6.99
C ALA A 206 17.88 48.24 7.89
N CYS A 207 16.78 47.95 8.56
CA CYS A 207 16.13 48.92 9.48
C CYS A 207 16.79 48.97 10.89
N LYS A 208 17.78 48.11 11.19
CA LYS A 208 18.60 48.24 12.40
C LYS A 208 19.65 49.31 12.24
N ASN A 209 19.25 50.53 11.97
CA ASN A 209 20.13 51.70 11.82
C ASN A 209 20.62 52.26 13.15
N VAL A 210 20.23 51.70 14.25
CA VAL A 210 20.77 52.12 15.55
C VAL A 210 21.98 51.26 15.84
N LYS A 211 23.14 51.73 15.50
CA LYS A 211 24.38 51.19 16.09
C LYS A 211 24.31 51.48 17.58
N PRO A 212 24.31 50.49 18.45
CA PRO A 212 24.40 50.75 19.86
C PRO A 212 25.71 51.55 20.07
N TYR A 213 25.61 52.72 20.66
CA TYR A 213 26.75 53.53 21.01
C TYR A 213 27.49 52.80 22.11
N THR A 214 28.51 52.06 21.74
CA THR A 214 29.29 51.18 22.62
C THR A 214 30.44 51.92 23.31
N ASP A 215 30.66 53.14 22.91
CA ASP A 215 31.74 53.93 23.53
C ASP A 215 31.20 54.71 24.72
N GLY A 216 31.33 54.13 25.89
CA GLY A 216 31.00 54.77 27.16
C GLY A 216 31.85 55.96 27.51
N ARG A 217 32.90 56.25 26.70
CA ARG A 217 33.81 57.37 26.96
C ARG A 217 33.14 58.73 26.92
N ALA A 218 32.07 58.89 26.16
CA ALA A 218 31.29 60.12 26.10
C ALA A 218 30.61 60.49 27.45
N TYR A 219 30.48 59.54 28.34
CA TYR A 219 29.89 59.74 29.70
C TYR A 219 30.92 59.79 30.79
N LEU A 220 32.23 59.63 30.46
CA LEU A 220 33.29 59.70 31.43
C LEU A 220 33.84 61.11 31.46
N LYS A 221 33.95 61.65 32.69
CA LYS A 221 34.61 62.91 32.93
C LYS A 221 36.06 62.79 32.54
N GLU A 222 36.66 63.81 31.93
CA GLU A 222 38.09 63.83 31.63
C GLU A 222 38.91 63.44 32.87
N ASN A 223 39.76 62.42 32.71
CA ASN A 223 40.54 61.77 33.76
C ASN A 223 39.76 60.95 34.81
N GLY A 224 38.58 60.44 34.45
CA GLY A 224 37.72 59.69 35.38
C GLY A 224 38.13 58.24 35.67
N TYR A 225 39.07 57.64 34.91
CA TYR A 225 39.60 56.29 35.19
C TYR A 225 41.05 56.13 34.68
N HIS A 226 41.83 55.37 35.43
CA HIS A 226 43.16 54.90 35.01
C HIS A 226 43.14 53.40 34.84
N LEU A 227 43.42 52.91 33.61
CA LEU A 227 43.63 51.47 33.37
C LEU A 227 45.09 51.12 33.67
N SER A 228 45.33 50.25 34.61
CA SER A 228 46.67 49.74 34.95
C SER A 228 47.17 48.73 33.91
N THR A 229 46.27 48.12 33.13
CA THR A 229 46.64 47.21 32.06
C THR A 229 45.55 47.26 30.97
N ASN A 230 45.94 47.55 29.72
CA ASN A 230 45.07 47.49 28.53
C ASN A 230 45.56 46.36 27.65
N ARG A 231 45.02 45.18 27.86
CA ARG A 231 45.42 43.99 27.11
C ARG A 231 44.14 43.16 26.77
N ASP A 232 43.84 43.08 25.47
CA ASP A 232 42.84 42.13 24.98
C ASP A 232 43.51 40.78 24.82
N SER A 233 42.99 39.77 25.53
CA SER A 233 43.38 38.37 25.32
C SER A 233 42.26 37.59 24.70
N PHE A 234 42.55 37.00 23.55
CA PHE A 234 41.64 36.05 22.85
C PHE A 234 41.67 34.74 23.64
N ALA A 235 40.53 34.31 24.16
CA ALA A 235 40.45 33.15 25.01
C ALA A 235 40.32 31.81 24.30
N SER A 236 39.44 31.70 23.36
CA SER A 236 39.35 30.56 22.42
C SER A 236 38.16 30.68 21.45
N THR A 237 38.25 30.04 20.29
CA THR A 237 37.12 29.82 19.39
C THR A 237 36.79 28.32 19.37
N HIS A 238 35.56 27.93 19.70
CA HIS A 238 35.09 26.57 19.52
C HIS A 238 34.19 26.55 18.29
N THR A 239 34.62 25.82 17.28
CA THR A 239 33.79 25.50 16.12
C THR A 239 33.38 24.04 16.20
N ALA A 240 32.10 23.77 16.48
CA ALA A 240 31.53 22.44 16.41
C ALA A 240 30.93 22.26 15.02
N LEU A 241 31.50 21.34 14.24
CA LEU A 241 30.89 20.85 12.99
C LEU A 241 29.92 19.73 13.35
N MET A 242 28.62 20.00 13.25
CA MET A 242 27.61 18.94 13.24
C MET A 242 27.44 18.49 11.80
N PRO A 243 27.59 17.18 11.52
CA PRO A 243 27.14 16.64 10.23
C PRO A 243 25.64 16.79 10.16
N ILE A 244 25.14 17.37 9.09
CA ILE A 244 23.71 17.40 8.76
C ILE A 244 23.34 15.97 8.36
N PRO A 245 22.41 15.29 9.06
CA PRO A 245 21.94 14.02 8.59
C PRO A 245 21.30 14.25 7.21
N GLN A 246 21.78 13.55 6.20
CA GLN A 246 21.06 13.44 4.94
C GLN A 246 19.84 12.58 5.24
N ASN A 247 18.67 13.20 5.27
CA ASN A 247 17.43 12.47 5.08
C ASN A 247 17.47 11.96 3.64
N GLU A 248 17.59 10.66 3.51
CA GLU A 248 17.14 10.00 2.30
C GLU A 248 15.60 10.07 2.39
N ASP A 249 15.06 11.05 1.68
CA ASP A 249 13.62 11.16 1.47
C ASP A 249 13.21 9.97 0.60
N HIS A 250 12.83 8.88 1.25
CA HIS A 250 11.98 7.88 0.64
C HIS A 250 10.57 8.45 0.60
N ASP A 251 10.32 9.25 -0.43
CA ASP A 251 8.95 9.63 -0.81
C ASP A 251 8.24 8.41 -1.40
N HIS A 252 7.85 7.48 -0.53
CA HIS A 252 6.87 6.45 -0.85
C HIS A 252 5.46 7.01 -0.64
N HIS A 253 5.04 7.84 -1.56
CA HIS A 253 3.62 8.07 -1.80
C HIS A 253 3.22 7.22 -3.02
N GLY A 254 2.97 5.94 -2.78
CA GLY A 254 2.20 5.08 -3.66
C GLY A 254 0.76 5.56 -3.75
N GLY A 255 0.56 6.66 -4.49
CA GLY A 255 -0.75 6.96 -5.03
C GLY A 255 -0.82 6.28 -6.38
N PHE A 256 -1.82 5.43 -6.63
CA PHE A 256 -2.08 4.90 -7.96
C PHE A 256 -2.13 6.05 -8.96
N THR A 257 -1.02 6.25 -9.68
CA THR A 257 -0.97 7.22 -10.77
C THR A 257 -1.40 6.48 -12.01
N GLY A 258 -2.71 6.59 -12.31
CA GLY A 258 -3.38 6.18 -13.53
C GLY A 258 -2.61 5.30 -14.49
N GLY A 259 -2.61 4.03 -14.19
CA GLY A 259 -2.04 3.03 -15.05
C GLY A 259 -2.86 2.87 -16.30
N SER A 260 -2.23 2.40 -17.31
CA SER A 260 -2.84 2.15 -18.59
C SER A 260 -3.33 0.71 -18.63
N TRP A 261 -4.63 0.47 -18.59
CA TRP A 261 -5.18 -0.83 -18.99
C TRP A 261 -4.99 -1.13 -20.49
N GLY A 262 -4.26 -0.30 -21.21
CA GLY A 262 -3.83 -0.54 -22.59
C GLY A 262 -2.42 -1.15 -22.69
N GLY A 263 -1.74 -1.40 -21.59
CA GLY A 263 -0.46 -2.11 -21.53
C GLY A 263 -0.73 -3.62 -21.43
N GLY A 264 -0.03 -4.42 -22.25
CA GLY A 264 -0.10 -5.88 -22.14
C GLY A 264 0.54 -6.36 -20.82
N SER A 265 0.00 -7.43 -20.26
CA SER A 265 0.63 -8.15 -19.14
C SER A 265 1.58 -9.21 -19.69
N SER A 266 2.72 -9.39 -19.04
CA SER A 266 3.61 -10.52 -19.30
C SER A 266 2.89 -11.79 -18.84
N THR A 267 2.83 -12.79 -19.72
CA THR A 267 2.13 -14.04 -19.41
C THR A 267 3.05 -15.24 -19.55
N PHE A 268 2.84 -16.23 -18.69
CA PHE A 268 3.48 -17.54 -18.77
C PHE A 268 2.40 -18.64 -18.68
N THR A 269 2.76 -19.87 -18.99
CA THR A 269 1.82 -21.00 -18.97
C THR A 269 2.25 -22.04 -17.95
N GLY A 270 1.29 -22.51 -17.14
CA GLY A 270 1.47 -23.60 -16.19
C GLY A 270 0.22 -24.48 -16.13
N GLY A 271 0.36 -25.80 -16.09
CA GLY A 271 -0.77 -26.73 -15.97
C GLY A 271 -1.87 -26.56 -17.04
N GLY A 272 -1.54 -26.02 -18.22
CA GLY A 272 -2.51 -25.75 -19.30
C GLY A 272 -3.30 -24.46 -19.16
N ARG A 273 -3.02 -23.63 -18.16
CA ARG A 273 -3.60 -22.30 -17.95
C ARG A 273 -2.59 -21.20 -18.28
N SER A 274 -3.09 -20.00 -18.60
CA SER A 274 -2.27 -18.79 -18.77
C SER A 274 -2.26 -18.00 -17.48
N PHE A 275 -1.08 -17.57 -17.07
CA PHE A 275 -0.87 -16.77 -15.88
C PHE A 275 -0.14 -15.48 -16.25
N GLY A 276 -0.44 -14.41 -15.53
CA GLY A 276 0.38 -13.19 -15.44
C GLY A 276 0.98 -13.11 -14.05
N GLY A 277 1.79 -12.10 -13.80
CA GLY A 277 2.26 -11.87 -12.45
C GLY A 277 3.61 -11.19 -12.37
N GLY A 278 3.99 -10.84 -11.15
CA GLY A 278 5.25 -10.22 -10.79
C GLY A 278 5.45 -10.21 -9.28
N GLY A 279 6.61 -9.78 -8.85
CA GLY A 279 6.98 -9.72 -7.45
C GLY A 279 8.48 -9.52 -7.29
N GLY A 280 9.03 -9.84 -6.12
CA GLY A 280 10.45 -9.59 -5.87
C GLY A 280 10.93 -10.20 -4.55
N LYS A 281 12.11 -9.73 -4.12
CA LYS A 281 12.69 -10.06 -2.82
C LYS A 281 12.43 -8.95 -1.82
N PHE A 282 12.35 -9.32 -0.55
CA PHE A 282 12.06 -8.42 0.56
C PHE A 282 13.01 -8.63 1.74
#